data_158f1d112f62390fc87f11f7b532b71c
#
_entry.id   158f1d112f62390fc87f11f7b532b71c
#
_cell.length_a   1.000
_cell.length_b   1.000
_cell.length_c   1.000
_cell.angle_alpha   90.00
_cell.angle_beta   90.00
_cell.angle_gamma   90.00
#
_symmetry.space_group_name_H-M   'P 1'
#
loop_
_entity.id
_entity.type
_entity.pdbx_description
1 polymer ?
#
loop_
_entity_poly.entity_id
_entity_poly.type
_entity_poly.pdbx_seq_one_letter_code
_entity_poly.pdbx_strand_id
1 'polypeptide(L)'
;QVFNMYAQGIGKQSIAKILNAEGILCPSEYKKLNGENYKNCNRLEKTSYWTYSTIKVMLQNELYIGNMVQGKKHQRMRSKQRPVEKENWIRVENTHEPIIDRQLWDKVQKLLTKKHRDIDLETNKNIFAGFIRCGDCGRAMMKNFWRRADGSKSYSFYCGTYKRSGKDYCTPVSSIE
;
A
#
# COMPACT_ATOMS: atom_id res chain seq x y z
N GLN A 1 6.75 1.71 16.38
CA GLN A 1 5.65 0.73 16.35
C GLN A 1 5.66 -0.08 15.05
N VAL A 2 5.50 0.52 13.83
CA VAL A 2 5.38 -0.17 12.53
C VAL A 2 6.54 -1.13 12.23
N PHE A 3 7.78 -0.69 12.41
CA PHE A 3 8.97 -1.52 12.16
C PHE A 3 9.06 -2.72 13.11
N ASN A 4 8.75 -2.52 14.39
CA ASN A 4 8.72 -3.60 15.38
C ASN A 4 7.66 -4.65 15.05
N MET A 5 6.44 -4.23 14.72
CA MET A 5 5.37 -5.14 14.30
C MET A 5 5.77 -5.95 13.06
N TYR A 6 6.41 -5.30 12.08
CA TYR A 6 6.85 -6.01 10.87
C TYR A 6 8.00 -6.99 11.14
N ALA A 7 8.95 -6.62 12.03
CA ALA A 7 10.04 -7.48 12.46
C ALA A 7 9.57 -8.70 13.27
N GLN A 8 8.38 -8.62 13.91
CA GLN A 8 7.68 -9.73 14.57
C GLN A 8 6.91 -10.63 13.60
N GLY A 9 6.89 -10.32 12.30
CA GLY A 9 6.22 -11.10 11.27
C GLY A 9 4.79 -10.68 10.95
N ILE A 10 4.29 -9.59 11.53
CA ILE A 10 2.95 -9.07 11.23
C ILE A 10 2.96 -8.50 9.79
N GLY A 11 2.02 -8.96 8.96
CA GLY A 11 1.92 -8.53 7.56
C GLY A 11 1.53 -7.05 7.42
N LYS A 12 2.01 -6.38 6.38
CA LYS A 12 1.76 -4.94 6.11
C LYS A 12 0.28 -4.57 6.13
N GLN A 13 -0.59 -5.47 5.65
CA GLN A 13 -2.04 -5.26 5.66
C GLN A 13 -2.63 -5.32 7.08
N SER A 14 -2.14 -6.25 7.89
CA SER A 14 -2.54 -6.39 9.29
C SER A 14 -2.08 -5.19 10.12
N ILE A 15 -0.84 -4.73 9.91
CA ILE A 15 -0.33 -3.51 10.54
C ILE A 15 -1.23 -2.32 10.22
N ALA A 16 -1.59 -2.12 8.95
CA ALA A 16 -2.49 -1.03 8.56
C ALA A 16 -3.86 -1.12 9.25
N LYS A 17 -4.42 -2.33 9.41
CA LYS A 17 -5.69 -2.55 10.13
C LYS A 17 -5.57 -2.23 11.62
N ILE A 18 -4.49 -2.65 12.26
CA ILE A 18 -4.23 -2.38 13.69
C ILE A 18 -4.16 -0.87 13.92
N LEU A 19 -3.35 -0.15 13.15
CA LEU A 19 -3.21 1.30 13.28
C LEU A 19 -4.53 2.05 13.06
N ASN A 20 -5.36 1.59 12.12
CA ASN A 20 -6.69 2.16 11.90
C ASN A 20 -7.64 1.87 13.07
N ALA A 21 -7.60 0.65 13.63
CA ALA A 21 -8.41 0.27 14.79
C ALA A 21 -8.00 1.03 16.07
N GLU A 22 -6.71 1.30 16.24
CA GLU A 22 -6.16 2.12 17.33
C GLU A 22 -6.46 3.62 17.15
N GLY A 23 -7.07 4.03 16.04
CA GLY A 23 -7.36 5.44 15.74
C GLY A 23 -6.12 6.29 15.45
N ILE A 24 -4.97 5.67 15.18
CA ILE A 24 -3.73 6.41 14.86
C ILE A 24 -3.88 7.08 13.51
N LEU A 25 -3.71 8.39 13.48
CA LEU A 25 -3.86 9.19 12.26
C LEU A 25 -2.82 8.80 11.22
N CYS A 26 -3.26 8.58 9.99
CA CYS A 26 -2.35 8.41 8.87
C CYS A 26 -1.67 9.74 8.50
N PRO A 27 -0.51 9.75 7.83
CA PRO A 27 0.23 10.97 7.51
C PRO A 27 -0.59 12.05 6.80
N SER A 28 -1.56 11.68 5.98
CA SER A 28 -2.43 12.61 5.27
C SER A 28 -3.40 13.34 6.21
N GLU A 29 -3.98 12.62 7.18
CA GLU A 29 -4.89 13.22 8.16
C GLU A 29 -4.12 14.07 9.18
N TYR A 30 -2.94 13.62 9.59
CA TYR A 30 -2.06 14.42 10.46
C TYR A 30 -1.71 15.76 9.83
N LYS A 31 -1.36 15.79 8.55
CA LYS A 31 -1.11 17.03 7.79
C LYS A 31 -2.31 17.96 7.73
N LYS A 32 -3.51 17.42 7.54
CA LYS A 32 -4.75 18.21 7.56
C LYS A 32 -4.99 18.86 8.91
N LEU A 33 -4.80 18.11 9.99
CA LEU A 33 -4.96 18.62 11.36
C LEU A 33 -3.97 19.76 11.67
N ASN A 34 -2.75 19.67 11.16
CA ASN A 34 -1.75 20.73 11.30
C ASN A 34 -1.97 21.93 10.39
N GLY A 35 -3.09 21.98 9.64
CA GLY A 35 -3.41 23.09 8.73
C GLY A 35 -2.55 23.14 7.47
N GLU A 36 -1.79 22.07 7.16
CA GLU A 36 -1.03 22.00 5.92
C GLU A 36 -1.96 21.92 4.71
N ASN A 37 -1.65 22.68 3.65
CA ASN A 37 -2.41 22.66 2.40
C ASN A 37 -2.15 21.39 1.60
N TYR A 38 -2.52 20.23 2.17
CA TYR A 38 -2.35 18.92 1.57
C TYR A 38 -3.68 18.37 1.09
N LYS A 39 -3.85 18.22 -0.23
CA LYS A 39 -5.02 17.55 -0.83
C LYS A 39 -4.61 16.21 -1.42
N ASN A 40 -5.23 15.14 -0.96
CA ASN A 40 -5.06 13.83 -1.57
C ASN A 40 -5.99 13.73 -2.80
N CYS A 41 -5.44 14.03 -3.98
CA CYS A 41 -6.19 14.01 -5.25
C CYS A 41 -6.84 12.66 -5.61
N ASN A 42 -6.41 11.58 -4.99
CA ASN A 42 -6.94 10.23 -5.25
C ASN A 42 -8.13 9.85 -4.33
N ARG A 43 -8.52 10.72 -3.42
CA ARG A 43 -9.61 10.45 -2.46
C ARG A 43 -10.48 11.69 -2.32
N LEU A 44 -11.56 11.71 -3.09
CA LEU A 44 -12.61 12.67 -2.95
C LEU A 44 -13.32 12.44 -1.59
N GLU A 45 -13.34 13.45 -0.73
CA GLU A 45 -14.22 13.65 0.44
C GLU A 45 -14.13 12.67 1.63
N LYS A 46 -13.53 11.50 1.52
CA LYS A 46 -13.42 10.55 2.64
C LYS A 46 -12.15 10.76 3.46
N THR A 47 -12.24 10.51 4.76
CA THR A 47 -11.07 10.48 5.66
C THR A 47 -10.02 9.53 5.14
N SER A 48 -8.77 9.95 5.18
CA SER A 48 -7.64 9.09 4.81
C SER A 48 -7.35 8.11 5.95
N TYR A 49 -6.89 6.92 5.63
CA TYR A 49 -6.56 5.86 6.57
C TYR A 49 -5.27 5.15 6.17
N TRP A 50 -4.68 4.39 7.09
CA TRP A 50 -3.51 3.57 6.82
C TRP A 50 -3.82 2.50 5.79
N THR A 51 -2.93 2.33 4.83
CA THR A 51 -3.04 1.33 3.77
C THR A 51 -1.76 0.51 3.67
N TYR A 52 -1.86 -0.67 3.07
CA TYR A 52 -0.69 -1.49 2.72
C TYR A 52 0.40 -0.68 2.01
N SER A 53 0.01 0.19 1.06
CA SER A 53 0.95 0.99 0.28
C SER A 53 1.70 2.00 1.15
N THR A 54 1.02 2.63 2.09
CA THR A 54 1.65 3.57 3.03
C THR A 54 2.67 2.86 3.90
N ILE A 55 2.29 1.72 4.49
CA ILE A 55 3.21 0.89 5.30
C ILE A 55 4.39 0.41 4.46
N LYS A 56 4.17 -0.05 3.23
CA LYS A 56 5.25 -0.48 2.33
C LYS A 56 6.27 0.64 2.08
N VAL A 57 5.81 1.83 1.74
CA VAL A 57 6.68 2.98 1.49
C VAL A 57 7.45 3.39 2.75
N MET A 58 6.79 3.38 3.91
CA MET A 58 7.40 3.69 5.20
C MET A 58 8.55 2.72 5.52
N LEU A 59 8.33 1.41 5.40
CA LEU A 59 9.32 0.37 5.67
C LEU A 59 10.53 0.41 4.72
N GLN A 60 10.43 1.07 3.57
CA GLN A 60 11.49 1.19 2.57
C GLN A 60 12.16 2.58 2.57
N ASN A 61 11.75 3.47 3.46
CA ASN A 61 12.25 4.84 3.46
C ASN A 61 13.48 4.99 4.37
N GLU A 62 14.63 5.22 3.80
CA GLU A 62 15.92 5.36 4.49
C GLU A 62 16.01 6.60 5.40
N LEU A 63 15.06 7.53 5.31
CA LEU A 63 14.97 8.65 6.25
C LEU A 63 14.89 8.19 7.72
N TYR A 64 14.29 7.03 7.99
CA TYR A 64 14.18 6.52 9.36
C TYR A 64 15.51 6.08 9.98
N ILE A 65 16.54 5.84 9.17
CA ILE A 65 17.91 5.51 9.61
C ILE A 65 18.89 6.68 9.45
N GLY A 66 18.39 7.90 9.26
CA GLY A 66 19.22 9.09 9.15
C GLY A 66 19.76 9.40 7.75
N ASN A 67 19.34 8.67 6.71
CA ASN A 67 19.82 8.89 5.34
C ASN A 67 18.81 9.69 4.51
N MET A 68 19.29 10.64 3.72
CA MET A 68 18.48 11.36 2.74
C MET A 68 18.70 10.78 1.35
N VAL A 69 17.62 10.42 0.66
CA VAL A 69 17.67 9.86 -0.70
C VAL A 69 16.77 10.69 -1.62
N GLN A 70 17.38 11.32 -2.59
CA GLN A 70 16.75 12.22 -3.58
C GLN A 70 16.95 11.71 -5.01
N GLY A 71 16.38 12.43 -6.00
CA GLY A 71 16.54 12.07 -7.41
C GLY A 71 15.82 10.80 -7.85
N LYS A 72 14.86 10.27 -7.05
CA LYS A 72 14.13 9.03 -7.36
C LYS A 72 13.24 9.11 -8.60
N LYS A 73 12.91 10.34 -9.02
CA LYS A 73 12.05 10.59 -10.18
C LYS A 73 12.54 11.78 -10.96
N HIS A 74 12.39 11.72 -12.28
CA HIS A 74 12.71 12.80 -13.20
C HIS A 74 11.48 13.20 -14.00
N GLN A 75 11.30 14.49 -14.22
CA GLN A 75 10.22 15.03 -15.03
C GLN A 75 10.77 16.12 -15.97
N ARG A 76 10.57 15.93 -17.27
CA ARG A 76 10.78 17.00 -18.25
C ARG A 76 9.55 17.89 -18.30
N MET A 77 9.72 19.14 -18.69
CA MET A 77 8.61 20.07 -18.86
C MET A 77 7.52 19.46 -19.76
N ARG A 78 6.26 19.57 -19.34
CA ARG A 78 5.08 19.03 -20.04
C ARG A 78 5.06 17.49 -20.23
N SER A 79 5.91 16.74 -19.54
CA SER A 79 5.92 15.28 -19.60
C SER A 79 5.47 14.64 -18.30
N LYS A 80 5.11 13.35 -18.35
CA LYS A 80 4.82 12.55 -17.14
C LYS A 80 6.11 12.26 -16.37
N GLN A 81 6.01 12.25 -15.07
CA GLN A 81 7.10 11.88 -14.17
C GLN A 81 7.52 10.42 -14.40
N ARG A 82 8.81 10.16 -14.56
CA ARG A 82 9.40 8.83 -14.76
C ARG A 82 10.30 8.47 -13.59
N PRO A 83 10.34 7.19 -13.16
CA PRO A 83 11.31 6.75 -12.18
C PRO A 83 12.72 6.81 -12.74
N VAL A 84 13.68 7.10 -11.87
CA VAL A 84 15.12 7.04 -12.13
C VAL A 84 15.64 5.72 -11.55
N GLU A 85 16.62 5.10 -12.20
CA GLU A 85 17.28 3.88 -11.72
C GLU A 85 17.96 4.14 -10.37
N LYS A 86 17.99 3.12 -9.52
CA LYS A 86 18.46 3.25 -8.12
C LYS A 86 19.92 3.65 -8.02
N GLU A 87 20.73 3.28 -9.01
CA GLU A 87 22.15 3.63 -9.09
C GLU A 87 22.37 5.14 -9.28
N ASN A 88 21.40 5.81 -9.90
CA ASN A 88 21.45 7.24 -10.17
C ASN A 88 20.77 8.09 -9.07
N TRP A 89 20.35 7.48 -7.97
CA TRP A 89 19.80 8.23 -6.84
C TRP A 89 20.89 8.93 -6.05
N ILE A 90 20.61 10.16 -5.67
CA ILE A 90 21.49 10.93 -4.80
C ILE A 90 21.24 10.49 -3.36
N ARG A 91 22.22 9.85 -2.73
CA ARG A 91 22.14 9.38 -1.34
C ARG A 91 23.18 10.14 -0.51
N VAL A 92 22.71 10.73 0.59
CA VAL A 92 23.56 11.36 1.61
C VAL A 92 23.28 10.64 2.92
N GLU A 93 24.32 10.05 3.50
CA GLU A 93 24.20 9.29 4.74
C GLU A 93 24.35 10.20 5.96
N ASN A 94 23.75 9.79 7.10
CA ASN A 94 23.89 10.47 8.39
C ASN A 94 23.54 11.95 8.36
N THR A 95 22.48 12.33 7.64
CA THR A 95 22.02 13.73 7.57
C THR A 95 21.27 14.18 8.82
N HIS A 96 20.78 13.26 9.63
CA HIS A 96 20.03 13.53 10.86
C HIS A 96 20.07 12.30 11.78
N GLU A 97 19.67 12.50 13.04
CA GLU A 97 19.60 11.43 14.02
C GLU A 97 18.61 10.34 13.59
N PRO A 98 19.02 9.05 13.62
CA PRO A 98 18.17 7.95 13.22
C PRO A 98 17.03 7.73 14.22
N ILE A 99 15.80 7.57 13.72
CA ILE A 99 14.61 7.23 14.51
C ILE A 99 14.57 5.74 14.81
N ILE A 100 15.21 4.93 13.96
CA ILE A 100 15.20 3.47 14.02
C ILE A 100 16.64 2.96 14.01
N ASP A 101 16.91 2.01 14.91
CA ASP A 101 18.19 1.33 14.97
C ASP A 101 18.51 0.58 13.68
N ARG A 102 19.78 0.59 13.30
CA ARG A 102 20.28 -0.06 12.08
C ARG A 102 20.00 -1.56 12.06
N GLN A 103 20.11 -2.24 13.20
CA GLN A 103 19.86 -3.69 13.29
C GLN A 103 18.41 -4.02 12.99
N LEU A 104 17.47 -3.23 13.52
CA LEU A 104 16.03 -3.38 13.23
C LEU A 104 15.73 -3.11 11.76
N TRP A 105 16.33 -2.08 11.18
CA TRP A 105 16.21 -1.79 9.77
C TRP A 105 16.66 -2.95 8.88
N ASP A 106 17.87 -3.46 9.10
CA ASP A 106 18.45 -4.54 8.31
C ASP A 106 17.62 -5.83 8.41
N LYS A 107 17.09 -6.15 9.60
CA LYS A 107 16.14 -7.25 9.79
C LYS A 107 14.88 -7.06 8.93
N VAL A 108 14.31 -5.87 8.93
CA VAL A 108 13.12 -5.54 8.15
C VAL A 108 13.40 -5.63 6.64
N GLN A 109 14.54 -5.11 6.16
CA GLN A 109 14.91 -5.20 4.75
C GLN A 109 15.08 -6.66 4.28
N LYS A 110 15.71 -7.51 5.09
CA LYS A 110 15.80 -8.96 4.82
C LYS A 110 14.42 -9.63 4.70
N LEU A 111 13.47 -9.23 5.53
CA LEU A 111 12.09 -9.73 5.44
C LEU A 111 11.34 -9.20 4.20
N LEU A 112 11.62 -7.98 3.76
CA LEU A 112 11.02 -7.39 2.56
C LEU A 112 11.51 -8.03 1.27
N THR A 113 12.74 -8.53 1.23
CA THR A 113 13.35 -9.16 0.05
C THR A 113 12.96 -10.64 -0.13
N LYS A 114 12.36 -11.28 0.89
CA LYS A 114 11.88 -12.67 0.74
C LYS A 114 10.85 -12.74 -0.38
N LYS A 115 11.15 -13.54 -1.40
CA LYS A 115 10.24 -13.79 -2.52
C LYS A 115 8.94 -14.40 -2.01
N HIS A 116 7.80 -13.76 -2.29
CA HIS A 116 6.49 -14.39 -2.22
C HIS A 116 6.29 -15.30 -3.42
N ARG A 117 5.40 -16.28 -3.30
CA ARG A 117 5.04 -17.20 -4.38
C ARG A 117 4.73 -16.43 -5.65
N ASP A 118 5.29 -16.84 -6.76
CA ASP A 118 4.95 -16.30 -8.07
C ASP A 118 3.47 -16.57 -8.35
N ILE A 119 2.74 -15.51 -8.64
CA ILE A 119 1.34 -15.62 -9.07
C ILE A 119 1.39 -15.85 -10.57
N ASP A 120 0.84 -16.98 -11.00
CA ASP A 120 0.67 -17.27 -12.42
C ASP A 120 -0.28 -16.22 -13.05
N LEU A 121 0.31 -15.30 -13.79
CA LEU A 121 -0.38 -14.16 -14.41
C LEU A 121 -1.23 -14.59 -15.63
N GLU A 122 -0.91 -15.73 -16.24
CA GLU A 122 -1.61 -16.16 -17.45
C GLU A 122 -3.02 -16.70 -17.17
N THR A 123 -3.21 -17.40 -16.05
CA THR A 123 -4.49 -17.99 -15.69
C THR A 123 -5.51 -16.98 -15.16
N ASN A 124 -5.12 -15.73 -14.95
CA ASN A 124 -5.92 -14.75 -14.21
C ASN A 124 -6.27 -13.46 -15.00
N LYS A 125 -6.22 -13.53 -16.34
CA LYS A 125 -6.64 -12.38 -17.16
C LYS A 125 -8.10 -12.02 -16.85
N ASN A 126 -8.30 -10.82 -16.34
CA ASN A 126 -9.62 -10.27 -16.04
C ASN A 126 -10.04 -9.33 -17.16
N ILE A 127 -10.89 -9.80 -18.06
CA ILE A 127 -11.42 -9.00 -19.19
C ILE A 127 -12.26 -7.80 -18.71
N PHE A 128 -12.81 -7.87 -17.47
CA PHE A 128 -13.60 -6.80 -16.86
C PHE A 128 -12.76 -5.85 -15.99
N ALA A 129 -11.42 -5.94 -16.06
CA ALA A 129 -10.55 -5.10 -15.26
C ALA A 129 -10.79 -3.61 -15.56
N GLY A 130 -11.17 -2.86 -14.52
CA GLY A 130 -11.46 -1.43 -14.63
C GLY A 130 -12.88 -1.06 -15.07
N PHE A 131 -13.65 -1.99 -15.65
CA PHE A 131 -15.03 -1.73 -16.07
C PHE A 131 -16.02 -1.88 -14.92
N ILE A 132 -15.90 -2.95 -14.13
CA ILE A 132 -16.78 -3.16 -12.97
C ILE A 132 -16.27 -2.34 -11.81
N ARG A 133 -17.12 -1.47 -11.28
CA ARG A 133 -16.81 -0.58 -10.15
C ARG A 133 -17.75 -0.84 -8.98
N CYS A 134 -17.22 -0.66 -7.77
CA CYS A 134 -18.01 -0.71 -6.54
C CYS A 134 -18.96 0.49 -6.49
N GLY A 135 -20.25 0.25 -6.23
CA GLY A 135 -21.27 1.30 -6.12
C GLY A 135 -21.01 2.30 -4.99
N ASP A 136 -20.41 1.84 -3.87
CA ASP A 136 -20.19 2.70 -2.70
C ASP A 136 -18.89 3.52 -2.79
N CYS A 137 -17.77 2.87 -3.15
CA CYS A 137 -16.46 3.53 -3.13
C CYS A 137 -15.91 3.88 -4.51
N GLY A 138 -16.61 3.57 -5.60
CA GLY A 138 -16.24 3.86 -6.99
C GLY A 138 -14.99 3.14 -7.50
N ARG A 139 -14.32 2.30 -6.69
CA ARG A 139 -13.11 1.59 -7.09
C ARG A 139 -13.42 0.39 -7.95
N ALA A 140 -12.47 0.04 -8.83
CA ALA A 140 -12.56 -1.16 -9.63
C ALA A 140 -12.66 -2.40 -8.74
N MET A 141 -13.58 -3.30 -9.06
CA MET A 141 -13.74 -4.58 -8.38
C MET A 141 -12.63 -5.55 -8.78
N MET A 142 -12.28 -6.43 -7.88
CA MET A 142 -11.23 -7.43 -8.05
C MET A 142 -11.86 -8.80 -8.30
N LYS A 143 -11.35 -9.52 -9.31
CA LYS A 143 -11.74 -10.90 -9.61
C LYS A 143 -11.14 -11.84 -8.57
N ASN A 144 -11.95 -12.74 -8.04
CA ASN A 144 -11.54 -13.89 -7.26
C ASN A 144 -11.98 -15.16 -7.98
N PHE A 145 -11.31 -16.27 -7.71
CA PHE A 145 -11.72 -17.57 -8.21
C PHE A 145 -11.56 -18.65 -7.15
N TRP A 146 -12.37 -19.67 -7.22
CA TRP A 146 -12.21 -20.90 -6.45
C TRP A 146 -12.48 -22.11 -7.36
N ARG A 147 -11.93 -23.25 -7.00
CA ARG A 147 -12.19 -24.51 -7.68
C ARG A 147 -13.40 -25.19 -7.02
N ARG A 148 -14.34 -25.60 -7.81
CA ARG A 148 -15.45 -26.46 -7.39
C ARG A 148 -14.97 -27.91 -7.22
N ALA A 149 -15.77 -28.77 -6.58
CA ALA A 149 -15.46 -30.19 -6.39
C ALA A 149 -15.30 -30.94 -7.72
N ASP A 150 -15.96 -30.50 -8.78
CA ASP A 150 -15.86 -31.02 -10.14
C ASP A 150 -14.59 -30.56 -10.90
N GLY A 151 -13.71 -29.78 -10.26
CA GLY A 151 -12.50 -29.24 -10.86
C GLY A 151 -12.71 -27.95 -11.68
N SER A 152 -13.95 -27.53 -11.94
CA SER A 152 -14.26 -26.29 -12.64
C SER A 152 -13.87 -25.07 -11.83
N LYS A 153 -13.58 -23.94 -12.51
CA LYS A 153 -13.28 -22.65 -11.86
C LYS A 153 -14.55 -21.80 -11.80
N SER A 154 -14.94 -21.38 -10.62
CA SER A 154 -15.97 -20.37 -10.40
C SER A 154 -15.32 -19.02 -10.11
N TYR A 155 -15.95 -17.95 -10.55
CA TYR A 155 -15.42 -16.59 -10.42
C TYR A 155 -16.41 -15.69 -9.71
N SER A 156 -15.90 -14.75 -8.90
CA SER A 156 -16.69 -13.67 -8.33
C SER A 156 -15.91 -12.37 -8.36
N PHE A 157 -16.62 -11.27 -8.26
CA PHE A 157 -16.04 -9.96 -8.12
C PHE A 157 -16.31 -9.43 -6.72
N TYR A 158 -15.33 -8.78 -6.10
CA TYR A 158 -15.46 -8.21 -4.77
C TYR A 158 -14.80 -6.83 -4.71
N CYS A 159 -15.27 -6.00 -3.79
CA CYS A 159 -14.66 -4.71 -3.54
C CYS A 159 -13.31 -4.88 -2.79
N GLY A 160 -12.23 -4.44 -3.41
CA GLY A 160 -10.91 -4.48 -2.80
C GLY A 160 -10.77 -3.59 -1.57
N THR A 161 -11.57 -2.52 -1.45
CA THR A 161 -11.59 -1.67 -0.24
C THR A 161 -12.22 -2.42 0.93
N TYR A 162 -13.41 -3.03 0.72
CA TYR A 162 -14.06 -3.86 1.74
C TYR A 162 -13.13 -4.99 2.24
N LYS A 163 -12.56 -5.77 1.32
CA LYS A 163 -11.70 -6.90 1.69
C LYS A 163 -10.45 -6.48 2.44
N ARG A 164 -9.87 -5.32 2.13
CA ARG A 164 -8.63 -4.84 2.75
C ARG A 164 -8.85 -4.08 4.05
N SER A 165 -9.85 -3.22 4.08
CA SER A 165 -10.06 -2.26 5.16
C SER A 165 -11.28 -2.55 6.02
N GLY A 166 -12.22 -3.39 5.56
CA GLY A 166 -13.41 -3.78 6.31
C GLY A 166 -14.65 -2.96 5.98
N LYS A 167 -15.73 -3.25 6.73
CA LYS A 167 -17.08 -2.68 6.51
C LYS A 167 -17.17 -1.18 6.83
N ASP A 168 -16.30 -0.66 7.67
CA ASP A 168 -16.28 0.74 8.05
C ASP A 168 -15.88 1.66 6.88
N TYR A 169 -15.26 1.10 5.86
CA TYR A 169 -14.75 1.84 4.69
C TYR A 169 -15.50 1.55 3.38
N CYS A 170 -16.25 0.47 3.35
CA CYS A 170 -17.08 0.11 2.20
C CYS A 170 -18.01 -1.04 2.59
N THR A 171 -19.24 -1.04 2.11
CA THR A 171 -20.17 -2.14 2.33
C THR A 171 -19.78 -3.40 1.55
N PRO A 172 -20.14 -4.60 2.05
CA PRO A 172 -20.00 -5.82 1.25
C PRO A 172 -20.99 -5.74 0.09
N VAL A 173 -20.49 -5.43 -1.10
CA VAL A 173 -21.29 -5.62 -2.31
C VAL A 173 -21.43 -7.12 -2.50
N SER A 174 -22.67 -7.63 -2.55
CA SER A 174 -22.96 -8.99 -2.92
C SER A 174 -22.26 -9.31 -4.23
N SER A 175 -21.51 -10.42 -4.23
CA SER A 175 -20.83 -10.91 -5.44
C SER A 175 -21.84 -11.01 -6.58
N ILE A 176 -21.55 -10.36 -7.69
CA ILE A 176 -22.22 -10.62 -8.95
C ILE A 176 -21.69 -11.99 -9.39
N GLU A 177 -22.55 -13.00 -9.34
CA GLU A 177 -22.28 -14.33 -9.90
C GLU A 177 -22.41 -14.31 -11.42
#